data_e38345252f84261ce6a9f2dc1fb17e80
#
_entry.id   e38345252f84261ce6a9f2dc1fb17e80
#
_cell.length_a   1.000
_cell.length_b   1.000
_cell.length_c   1.000
_cell.angle_alpha   90.00
_cell.angle_beta   90.00
_cell.angle_gamma   90.00
#
_symmetry.space_group_name_H-M   'P 1'
#
loop_
_entity.id
_entity.type
_entity.pdbx_description
1 polymer ?
#
loop_
_entity_poly.entity_id
_entity_poly.type
_entity_poly.pdbx_seq_one_letter_code
_entity_poly.pdbx_strand_id
1 'polypeptide(L)'
;MEEKEMIGNRARTVRIAPLLRPSWLPESVWPFQTFGLEVDGSVLAVTDVGQGPVLLFVHVGTWSFIWRDVITKLAPEFRCICFDAPGNGRTRDGAGITIDLERASRAVAGVIEGLDLEEITLVLHDLGGLAGLAAIAHTPERIRGIVGINAFAWKPSGAAFRGMLAFIGGGFTRELDVLTGFIPRLTATSFGVGRYMDTPSRTAFLNGMGTRGRRAFHNYIRDARQCDELYEEIALAMASPLSSLPLLTIFGERNDPFGFQQRWKALFPCARQVVVSKGNHFPMCDDPDLVAEAIRSWHREYVIPRIGSSAAEDSSRDAATQRAS
;
A
#
# COMPACT_ATOMS: atom_id res chain seq x y z
N MET A 1 34.01 -10.55 -36.75
CA MET A 1 34.34 -10.58 -35.32
C MET A 1 33.54 -9.45 -34.71
N GLU A 2 32.32 -9.78 -34.29
CA GLU A 2 31.39 -8.82 -33.71
C GLU A 2 31.60 -8.77 -32.19
N GLU A 3 31.93 -7.58 -31.71
CA GLU A 3 31.96 -7.26 -30.29
C GLU A 3 30.53 -7.27 -29.77
N LYS A 4 30.17 -8.29 -28.99
CA LYS A 4 28.97 -8.29 -28.18
C LYS A 4 29.21 -7.32 -27.01
N GLU A 5 28.65 -6.13 -27.10
CA GLU A 5 28.49 -5.23 -25.96
C GLU A 5 27.72 -5.93 -24.83
N MET A 6 28.42 -6.25 -23.78
CA MET A 6 27.82 -6.60 -22.51
C MET A 6 27.20 -5.35 -21.92
N ILE A 7 25.87 -5.23 -22.01
CA ILE A 7 25.11 -4.23 -21.27
C ILE A 7 25.20 -4.62 -19.80
N GLY A 8 26.17 -4.02 -19.12
CA GLY A 8 26.33 -4.17 -17.67
C GLY A 8 25.10 -3.66 -16.93
N ASN A 9 24.51 -4.54 -16.16
CA ASN A 9 23.47 -4.23 -15.17
C ASN A 9 24.06 -3.22 -14.17
N ARG A 10 23.87 -1.92 -14.42
CA ARG A 10 24.19 -0.87 -13.45
C ARG A 10 23.19 -1.01 -12.31
N ALA A 11 23.59 -1.63 -11.22
CA ALA A 11 22.92 -1.51 -9.94
C ALA A 11 22.63 -0.02 -9.70
N ARG A 12 21.37 0.41 -9.80
CA ARG A 12 20.95 1.76 -9.45
C ARG A 12 21.32 1.95 -7.99
N THR A 13 22.26 2.83 -7.72
CA THR A 13 22.62 3.20 -6.36
C THR A 13 21.44 3.89 -5.74
N VAL A 14 20.71 3.17 -4.91
CA VAL A 14 19.56 3.70 -4.17
C VAL A 14 20.08 4.70 -3.14
N ARG A 15 19.75 5.97 -3.30
CA ARG A 15 20.13 7.01 -2.33
C ARG A 15 19.12 7.01 -1.19
N ILE A 16 19.58 6.59 -0.01
CA ILE A 16 18.84 6.72 1.24
C ILE A 16 19.41 7.92 1.99
N ALA A 17 18.58 8.93 2.26
CA ALA A 17 18.98 10.13 3.01
C ALA A 17 17.94 10.42 4.10
N PRO A 18 18.36 10.87 5.30
CA PRO A 18 17.43 11.32 6.33
C PRO A 18 16.52 12.42 5.80
N LEU A 19 15.21 12.29 6.04
CA LEU A 19 14.22 13.30 5.71
C LEU A 19 13.93 14.13 6.96
N LEU A 20 14.19 15.43 6.85
CA LEU A 20 13.88 16.35 7.95
C LEU A 20 12.39 16.31 8.27
N ARG A 21 12.08 16.22 9.54
CA ARG A 21 10.72 16.33 10.06
C ARG A 21 10.22 17.75 9.87
N PRO A 22 9.10 17.96 9.18
CA PRO A 22 8.54 19.30 9.03
C PRO A 22 7.96 19.79 10.37
N SER A 23 7.97 21.10 10.59
CA SER A 23 7.49 21.71 11.85
C SER A 23 6.02 21.42 12.17
N TRP A 24 5.20 21.17 11.15
CA TRP A 24 3.79 20.82 11.31
C TRP A 24 3.54 19.35 11.73
N LEU A 25 4.60 18.52 11.81
CA LEU A 25 4.50 17.09 12.16
C LEU A 25 5.24 16.83 13.49
N PRO A 26 4.61 17.04 14.64
CA PRO A 26 5.25 16.80 15.93
C PRO A 26 5.54 15.31 16.15
N GLU A 27 6.56 15.04 16.95
CA GLU A 27 6.96 13.67 17.28
C GLU A 27 5.87 12.88 18.01
N SER A 28 5.09 13.55 18.84
CA SER A 28 3.92 12.95 19.50
C SER A 28 2.86 12.44 18.53
N VAL A 29 2.81 13.00 17.32
CA VAL A 29 1.86 12.58 16.27
C VAL A 29 2.44 11.54 15.34
N TRP A 30 3.73 11.65 14.98
CA TRP A 30 4.45 10.70 14.14
C TRP A 30 5.79 10.35 14.79
N PRO A 31 5.83 9.32 15.65
CA PRO A 31 7.03 9.02 16.43
C PRO A 31 8.15 8.36 15.62
N PHE A 32 7.88 8.03 14.38
CA PHE A 32 8.80 7.28 13.53
C PHE A 32 9.78 8.18 12.80
N GLN A 33 11.00 7.68 12.62
CA GLN A 33 11.95 8.28 11.69
C GLN A 33 11.54 7.98 10.25
N THR A 34 11.88 8.90 9.35
CA THR A 34 11.58 8.79 7.93
C THR A 34 12.82 9.17 7.14
N PHE A 35 13.08 8.43 6.08
CA PHE A 35 14.17 8.72 5.14
C PHE A 35 13.64 8.85 3.71
N GLY A 36 14.44 9.44 2.84
CA GLY A 36 14.17 9.57 1.42
C GLY A 36 14.76 8.40 0.66
N LEU A 37 13.94 7.73 -0.13
CA LEU A 37 14.35 6.70 -1.07
C LEU A 37 14.12 7.22 -2.48
N GLU A 38 15.17 7.28 -3.30
CA GLU A 38 15.06 7.75 -4.67
C GLU A 38 14.53 6.63 -5.59
N VAL A 39 13.33 6.84 -6.14
CA VAL A 39 12.69 5.92 -7.07
C VAL A 39 12.13 6.71 -8.23
N ASP A 40 12.54 6.39 -9.44
CA ASP A 40 11.94 6.88 -10.70
C ASP A 40 11.76 8.41 -10.74
N GLY A 41 12.75 9.17 -10.25
CA GLY A 41 12.76 10.62 -10.21
C GLY A 41 11.95 11.24 -9.06
N SER A 42 11.38 10.43 -8.18
CA SER A 42 10.77 10.85 -6.92
C SER A 42 11.66 10.47 -5.74
N VAL A 43 11.69 11.30 -4.71
CA VAL A 43 12.26 10.96 -3.39
C VAL A 43 11.09 10.60 -2.49
N LEU A 44 10.84 9.30 -2.37
CA LEU A 44 9.77 8.76 -1.54
C LEU A 44 10.10 8.96 -0.06
N ALA A 45 9.11 9.39 0.72
CA ALA A 45 9.24 9.44 2.18
C ALA A 45 8.91 8.06 2.76
N VAL A 46 9.92 7.33 3.17
CA VAL A 46 9.80 5.95 3.68
C VAL A 46 10.01 5.91 5.18
N THR A 47 9.19 5.17 5.86
CA THR A 47 9.33 4.80 7.28
C THR A 47 9.54 3.30 7.37
N ASP A 48 10.56 2.88 8.10
CA ASP A 48 10.93 1.48 8.34
C ASP A 48 11.18 1.34 9.84
N VAL A 49 10.35 0.57 10.52
CA VAL A 49 10.34 0.48 11.98
C VAL A 49 10.02 -0.94 12.45
N GLY A 50 10.63 -1.32 13.58
CA GLY A 50 10.51 -2.67 14.12
C GLY A 50 11.48 -3.67 13.50
N GLN A 51 11.39 -4.92 13.93
CA GLN A 51 12.18 -6.05 13.46
C GLN A 51 11.28 -7.30 13.41
N GLY A 52 11.63 -8.24 12.53
CA GLY A 52 10.85 -9.47 12.35
C GLY A 52 10.27 -9.60 10.93
N PRO A 53 9.18 -10.37 10.75
CA PRO A 53 8.56 -10.54 9.45
C PRO A 53 8.14 -9.21 8.83
N VAL A 54 8.32 -9.07 7.51
CA VAL A 54 8.10 -7.82 6.80
C VAL A 54 6.62 -7.59 6.52
N LEU A 55 6.09 -6.43 6.95
CA LEU A 55 4.80 -5.88 6.54
C LEU A 55 5.04 -4.63 5.71
N LEU A 56 4.67 -4.64 4.42
CA LEU A 56 4.73 -3.48 3.55
C LEU A 56 3.34 -2.88 3.38
N PHE A 57 3.14 -1.69 3.91
CA PHE A 57 1.87 -0.96 3.90
C PHE A 57 1.79 -0.04 2.69
N VAL A 58 0.79 -0.24 1.85
CA VAL A 58 0.58 0.49 0.60
C VAL A 58 -0.77 1.21 0.61
N HIS A 59 -0.73 2.50 0.37
CA HIS A 59 -1.90 3.34 0.14
C HIS A 59 -1.57 4.47 -0.83
N VAL A 60 -2.53 4.88 -1.65
CA VAL A 60 -2.44 6.06 -2.52
C VAL A 60 -3.64 6.98 -2.28
N GLY A 61 -3.46 8.28 -2.54
CA GLY A 61 -4.53 9.27 -2.37
C GLY A 61 -4.51 10.02 -1.04
N THR A 62 -3.99 9.40 0.04
CA THR A 62 -3.60 10.11 1.27
C THR A 62 -2.13 9.82 1.57
N TRP A 63 -1.67 9.96 2.81
CA TRP A 63 -0.28 9.69 3.19
C TRP A 63 -0.20 8.67 4.33
N SER A 64 1.00 8.22 4.65
CA SER A 64 1.29 7.13 5.59
C SER A 64 0.68 7.30 6.99
N PHE A 65 0.20 8.50 7.32
CA PHE A 65 -0.46 8.81 8.59
C PHE A 65 -1.57 7.82 8.97
N ILE A 66 -2.30 7.30 7.99
CA ILE A 66 -3.39 6.34 8.21
C ILE A 66 -2.94 5.03 8.85
N TRP A 67 -1.65 4.71 8.74
CA TRP A 67 -1.04 3.48 9.26
C TRP A 67 -0.47 3.64 10.67
N ARG A 68 -0.36 4.89 11.19
CA ARG A 68 0.35 5.23 12.41
C ARG A 68 0.02 4.33 13.60
N ASP A 69 -1.27 4.17 13.88
CA ASP A 69 -1.72 3.48 15.08
C ASP A 69 -1.54 1.97 14.96
N VAL A 70 -1.78 1.40 13.77
CA VAL A 70 -1.54 -0.03 13.49
C VAL A 70 -0.05 -0.35 13.49
N ILE A 71 0.79 0.48 12.88
CA ILE A 71 2.25 0.31 12.89
C ILE A 71 2.78 0.32 14.33
N THR A 72 2.33 1.27 15.16
CA THR A 72 2.73 1.33 16.57
C THR A 72 2.43 0.02 17.32
N LYS A 73 1.33 -0.66 16.98
CA LYS A 73 0.92 -1.91 17.61
C LYS A 73 1.63 -3.15 17.04
N LEU A 74 2.08 -3.09 15.78
CA LEU A 74 2.71 -4.22 15.09
C LEU A 74 4.25 -4.17 15.14
N ALA A 75 4.86 -2.99 15.22
CA ALA A 75 6.31 -2.82 15.23
C ALA A 75 7.07 -3.58 16.33
N PRO A 76 6.50 -3.93 17.49
CA PRO A 76 7.17 -4.80 18.45
C PRO A 76 7.46 -6.22 17.95
N GLU A 77 6.71 -6.71 16.96
CA GLU A 77 6.79 -8.09 16.46
C GLU A 77 7.12 -8.18 14.96
N PHE A 78 6.95 -7.08 14.22
CA PHE A 78 7.10 -7.02 12.78
C PHE A 78 8.01 -5.87 12.34
N ARG A 79 8.71 -6.05 11.23
CA ARG A 79 9.32 -4.94 10.50
C ARG A 79 8.23 -4.29 9.65
N CYS A 80 7.77 -3.11 10.07
CA CYS A 80 6.70 -2.36 9.44
C CYS A 80 7.28 -1.28 8.51
N ILE A 81 6.99 -1.37 7.22
CA ILE A 81 7.45 -0.43 6.22
C ILE A 81 6.23 0.25 5.60
N CYS A 82 6.21 1.58 5.58
CA CYS A 82 5.24 2.36 4.83
C CYS A 82 5.93 3.51 4.11
N PHE A 83 5.31 4.03 3.07
CA PHE A 83 5.84 5.17 2.34
C PHE A 83 4.71 6.07 1.84
N ASP A 84 5.03 7.34 1.65
CA ASP A 84 4.13 8.28 0.99
C ASP A 84 4.26 8.09 -0.53
N ALA A 85 3.18 7.69 -1.20
CA ALA A 85 3.16 7.50 -2.64
C ALA A 85 3.49 8.80 -3.39
N PRO A 86 3.91 8.75 -4.66
CA PRO A 86 4.14 9.94 -5.47
C PRO A 86 2.97 10.94 -5.39
N GLY A 87 3.27 12.21 -5.24
CA GLY A 87 2.27 13.26 -5.02
C GLY A 87 1.73 13.39 -3.60
N ASN A 88 1.90 12.40 -2.74
CA ASN A 88 1.32 12.39 -1.38
C ASN A 88 2.33 12.78 -0.30
N GLY A 89 1.81 13.22 0.84
CA GLY A 89 2.56 13.42 2.08
C GLY A 89 3.84 14.21 1.92
N ARG A 90 4.95 13.60 2.36
CA ARG A 90 6.30 14.19 2.35
C ARG A 90 7.15 13.77 1.16
N THR A 91 6.65 12.89 0.29
CA THR A 91 7.32 12.52 -0.96
C THR A 91 7.53 13.75 -1.83
N ARG A 92 8.71 13.87 -2.46
CA ARG A 92 9.07 14.96 -3.36
C ARG A 92 9.26 14.41 -4.75
N ASP A 93 8.45 14.88 -5.69
CA ASP A 93 8.52 14.46 -7.09
C ASP A 93 9.33 15.47 -7.89
N GLY A 94 10.09 14.99 -8.86
CA GLY A 94 10.81 15.82 -9.83
C GLY A 94 9.87 16.65 -10.70
N ALA A 95 10.39 17.68 -11.33
CA ALA A 95 9.61 18.53 -12.23
C ALA A 95 9.09 17.71 -13.44
N GLY A 96 7.84 17.95 -13.83
CA GLY A 96 7.23 17.32 -15.00
C GLY A 96 6.77 15.87 -14.78
N ILE A 97 6.88 15.33 -13.57
CA ILE A 97 6.45 13.98 -13.27
C ILE A 97 4.92 13.89 -13.29
N THR A 98 4.39 12.94 -14.05
CA THR A 98 2.96 12.57 -14.04
C THR A 98 2.68 11.70 -12.82
N ILE A 99 1.58 11.98 -12.12
CA ILE A 99 1.11 11.21 -10.98
C ILE A 99 -0.09 10.37 -11.41
N ASP A 100 0.09 9.06 -11.44
CA ASP A 100 -0.87 8.04 -11.86
C ASP A 100 -0.66 6.73 -11.11
N LEU A 101 -1.55 5.74 -11.31
CA LEU A 101 -1.49 4.44 -10.62
C LEU A 101 -0.29 3.60 -11.07
N GLU A 102 0.12 3.71 -12.31
CA GLU A 102 1.30 3.00 -12.82
C GLU A 102 2.58 3.49 -12.12
N ARG A 103 2.72 4.81 -11.94
CA ARG A 103 3.82 5.37 -11.16
C ARG A 103 3.75 4.95 -9.68
N ALA A 104 2.55 4.88 -9.10
CA ALA A 104 2.40 4.37 -7.75
C ALA A 104 2.82 2.90 -7.64
N SER A 105 2.51 2.08 -8.64
CA SER A 105 2.97 0.69 -8.74
C SER A 105 4.50 0.61 -8.82
N ARG A 106 5.13 1.41 -9.71
CA ARG A 106 6.60 1.48 -9.78
C ARG A 106 7.23 1.96 -8.47
N ALA A 107 6.56 2.84 -7.72
CA ALA A 107 7.04 3.25 -6.41
C ALA A 107 7.03 2.10 -5.40
N VAL A 108 6.00 1.24 -5.41
CA VAL A 108 5.96 0.02 -4.58
C VAL A 108 7.11 -0.91 -4.96
N ALA A 109 7.29 -1.23 -6.25
CA ALA A 109 8.39 -2.07 -6.73
C ALA A 109 9.75 -1.48 -6.34
N GLY A 110 9.93 -0.17 -6.51
CA GLY A 110 11.16 0.52 -6.13
C GLY A 110 11.45 0.50 -4.62
N VAL A 111 10.42 0.48 -3.77
CA VAL A 111 10.60 0.28 -2.32
C VAL A 111 11.02 -1.16 -2.03
N ILE A 112 10.41 -2.15 -2.67
CA ILE A 112 10.76 -3.57 -2.51
C ILE A 112 12.22 -3.80 -2.92
N GLU A 113 12.61 -3.34 -4.10
CA GLU A 113 13.97 -3.48 -4.64
C GLU A 113 14.99 -2.65 -3.83
N GLY A 114 14.66 -1.40 -3.55
CA GLY A 114 15.57 -0.45 -2.90
C GLY A 114 15.89 -0.79 -1.46
N LEU A 115 15.05 -1.52 -0.78
CA LEU A 115 15.25 -2.03 0.59
C LEU A 115 15.57 -3.53 0.61
N ASP A 116 15.70 -4.15 -0.56
CA ASP A 116 15.93 -5.60 -0.74
C ASP A 116 14.98 -6.44 0.14
N LEU A 117 13.67 -6.19 -0.02
CA LEU A 117 12.66 -6.82 0.81
C LEU A 117 12.34 -8.22 0.28
N GLU A 118 12.33 -9.18 1.19
CA GLU A 118 11.95 -10.57 0.96
C GLU A 118 10.88 -11.01 1.97
N GLU A 119 10.21 -12.13 1.71
CA GLU A 119 9.22 -12.72 2.61
C GLU A 119 8.10 -11.73 3.00
N ILE A 120 7.65 -10.92 2.06
CA ILE A 120 6.78 -9.76 2.29
C ILE A 120 5.34 -10.20 2.52
N THR A 121 4.72 -9.70 3.59
CA THR A 121 3.26 -9.58 3.68
C THR A 121 2.86 -8.18 3.23
N LEU A 122 2.12 -8.11 2.12
CA LEU A 122 1.66 -6.86 1.54
C LEU A 122 0.34 -6.43 2.17
N VAL A 123 0.30 -5.23 2.76
CA VAL A 123 -0.89 -4.66 3.41
C VAL A 123 -1.42 -3.50 2.58
N LEU A 124 -2.58 -3.68 1.99
CA LEU A 124 -3.16 -2.82 0.97
C LEU A 124 -4.41 -2.11 1.51
N HIS A 125 -4.56 -0.83 1.16
CA HIS A 125 -5.79 -0.10 1.42
C HIS A 125 -6.25 0.67 0.17
N ASP A 126 -7.55 0.58 -0.14
CA ASP A 126 -8.23 1.30 -1.22
C ASP A 126 -7.49 1.15 -2.57
N LEU A 127 -7.16 2.23 -3.26
CA LEU A 127 -6.37 2.25 -4.50
C LEU A 127 -4.95 1.69 -4.33
N GLY A 128 -4.44 1.59 -3.10
CA GLY A 128 -3.22 0.84 -2.80
C GLY A 128 -3.32 -0.63 -3.19
N GLY A 129 -4.55 -1.17 -3.29
CA GLY A 129 -4.81 -2.49 -3.86
C GLY A 129 -4.33 -2.61 -5.30
N LEU A 130 -4.65 -1.61 -6.13
CA LEU A 130 -4.23 -1.59 -7.53
C LEU A 130 -2.71 -1.41 -7.67
N ALA A 131 -2.16 -0.39 -7.01
CA ALA A 131 -0.73 -0.09 -7.09
C ALA A 131 0.14 -1.25 -6.54
N GLY A 132 -0.28 -1.83 -5.39
CA GLY A 132 0.47 -2.91 -4.75
C GLY A 132 0.41 -4.22 -5.54
N LEU A 133 -0.76 -4.64 -6.02
CA LEU A 133 -0.90 -5.89 -6.75
C LEU A 133 -0.21 -5.85 -8.13
N ALA A 134 -0.30 -4.73 -8.85
CA ALA A 134 0.44 -4.56 -10.08
C ALA A 134 1.97 -4.61 -9.85
N ALA A 135 2.47 -3.98 -8.80
CA ALA A 135 3.89 -4.01 -8.47
C ALA A 135 4.41 -5.45 -8.25
N ILE A 136 3.66 -6.26 -7.49
CA ILE A 136 4.08 -7.63 -7.15
C ILE A 136 3.77 -8.67 -8.23
N ALA A 137 3.03 -8.30 -9.27
CA ALA A 137 2.79 -9.19 -10.42
C ALA A 137 4.12 -9.63 -11.08
N HIS A 138 5.15 -8.77 -11.01
CA HIS A 138 6.47 -9.04 -11.59
C HIS A 138 7.47 -9.72 -10.63
N THR A 139 7.19 -9.72 -9.32
CA THR A 139 8.06 -10.30 -8.29
C THR A 139 7.26 -11.09 -7.25
N PRO A 140 6.40 -12.02 -7.69
CA PRO A 140 5.49 -12.75 -6.81
C PRO A 140 6.22 -13.66 -5.81
N GLU A 141 7.43 -14.09 -6.13
CA GLU A 141 8.28 -14.94 -5.30
C GLU A 141 8.70 -14.27 -3.98
N ARG A 142 8.76 -12.94 -3.93
CA ARG A 142 9.07 -12.17 -2.73
C ARG A 142 7.89 -12.06 -1.75
N ILE A 143 6.68 -12.49 -2.16
CA ILE A 143 5.45 -12.29 -1.41
C ILE A 143 5.03 -13.57 -0.70
N ARG A 144 4.65 -13.46 0.57
CA ARG A 144 4.17 -14.58 1.40
C ARG A 144 2.71 -14.47 1.81
N GLY A 145 2.13 -13.28 1.72
CA GLY A 145 0.72 -13.09 2.02
C GLY A 145 0.21 -11.71 1.65
N ILE A 146 -1.10 -11.57 1.59
CA ILE A 146 -1.77 -10.32 1.23
C ILE A 146 -2.82 -10.00 2.29
N VAL A 147 -2.86 -8.74 2.72
CA VAL A 147 -3.90 -8.18 3.58
C VAL A 147 -4.59 -7.06 2.81
N GLY A 148 -5.87 -7.22 2.51
CA GLY A 148 -6.68 -6.19 1.84
C GLY A 148 -7.62 -5.50 2.84
N ILE A 149 -7.38 -4.22 3.13
CA ILE A 149 -8.20 -3.41 4.03
C ILE A 149 -9.04 -2.46 3.19
N ASN A 150 -10.35 -2.67 3.10
CA ASN A 150 -11.25 -1.92 2.19
C ASN A 150 -10.63 -1.71 0.79
N ALA A 151 -9.85 -2.68 0.31
CA ALA A 151 -9.15 -2.62 -0.97
C ALA A 151 -9.94 -3.36 -2.06
N PHE A 152 -9.71 -2.96 -3.29
CA PHE A 152 -10.21 -3.67 -4.47
C PHE A 152 -9.10 -3.85 -5.52
N ALA A 153 -9.31 -4.78 -6.46
CA ALA A 153 -8.28 -5.19 -7.41
C ALA A 153 -8.82 -5.42 -8.83
N TRP A 154 -9.97 -4.87 -9.16
CA TRP A 154 -10.67 -5.10 -10.43
C TRP A 154 -11.25 -3.82 -11.01
N LYS A 155 -11.43 -3.83 -12.33
CA LYS A 155 -12.05 -2.71 -13.05
C LYS A 155 -13.45 -2.41 -12.47
N PRO A 156 -13.76 -1.14 -12.19
CA PRO A 156 -15.08 -0.72 -11.72
C PRO A 156 -16.20 -1.11 -12.69
N SER A 157 -17.11 -2.00 -12.28
CA SER A 157 -18.13 -2.56 -13.15
C SER A 157 -19.54 -2.01 -12.91
N GLY A 158 -19.90 -1.58 -11.72
CA GLY A 158 -21.23 -1.06 -11.40
C GLY A 158 -21.41 0.40 -11.81
N ALA A 159 -22.60 0.79 -12.28
CA ALA A 159 -22.89 2.19 -12.65
C ALA A 159 -22.73 3.16 -11.46
N ALA A 160 -23.16 2.75 -10.26
CA ALA A 160 -23.02 3.54 -9.05
C ALA A 160 -21.55 3.77 -8.67
N PHE A 161 -20.72 2.72 -8.69
CA PHE A 161 -19.29 2.85 -8.39
C PHE A 161 -18.55 3.69 -9.44
N ARG A 162 -18.82 3.45 -10.73
CA ARG A 162 -18.26 4.29 -11.81
C ARG A 162 -18.70 5.73 -11.71
N GLY A 163 -19.96 5.98 -11.37
CA GLY A 163 -20.51 7.32 -11.16
C GLY A 163 -19.85 8.05 -9.99
N MET A 164 -19.61 7.34 -8.87
CA MET A 164 -18.89 7.88 -7.72
C MET A 164 -17.45 8.28 -8.10
N LEU A 165 -16.71 7.39 -8.77
CA LEU A 165 -15.35 7.70 -9.22
C LEU A 165 -15.33 8.84 -10.26
N ALA A 166 -16.34 8.92 -11.14
CA ALA A 166 -16.47 10.01 -12.11
C ALA A 166 -16.71 11.36 -11.43
N PHE A 167 -17.54 11.38 -10.41
CA PHE A 167 -17.82 12.58 -9.63
C PHE A 167 -16.58 13.03 -8.84
N ILE A 168 -15.98 12.13 -8.08
CA ILE A 168 -14.79 12.45 -7.25
C ILE A 168 -13.61 12.82 -8.15
N GLY A 169 -13.31 12.04 -9.20
CA GLY A 169 -12.20 12.30 -10.13
C GLY A 169 -12.48 13.39 -11.17
N GLY A 170 -13.68 13.98 -11.16
CA GLY A 170 -14.09 15.00 -12.12
C GLY A 170 -13.35 16.32 -11.95
N GLY A 171 -13.15 17.06 -13.07
CA GLY A 171 -12.39 18.31 -13.07
C GLY A 171 -12.98 19.37 -12.14
N PHE A 172 -14.30 19.52 -12.09
CA PHE A 172 -14.97 20.47 -11.20
C PHE A 172 -14.71 20.12 -9.71
N THR A 173 -14.92 18.87 -9.32
CA THR A 173 -14.68 18.40 -7.94
C THR A 173 -13.23 18.59 -7.56
N ARG A 174 -12.30 18.29 -8.48
CA ARG A 174 -10.87 18.50 -8.28
C ARG A 174 -10.54 19.97 -7.99
N GLU A 175 -10.96 20.90 -8.84
CA GLU A 175 -10.61 22.33 -8.66
C GLU A 175 -11.24 22.88 -7.38
N LEU A 176 -12.49 22.47 -7.07
CA LEU A 176 -13.13 22.84 -5.82
C LEU A 176 -12.37 22.32 -4.61
N ASP A 177 -11.94 21.03 -4.63
CA ASP A 177 -11.16 20.45 -3.54
C ASP A 177 -9.76 21.06 -3.42
N VAL A 178 -9.09 21.29 -4.55
CA VAL A 178 -7.77 21.93 -4.58
C VAL A 178 -7.85 23.32 -3.95
N LEU A 179 -8.92 24.07 -4.19
CA LEU A 179 -9.12 25.39 -3.60
C LEU A 179 -9.50 25.33 -2.12
N THR A 180 -10.47 24.49 -1.77
CA THR A 180 -11.09 24.51 -0.44
C THR A 180 -10.53 23.46 0.53
N GLY A 181 -9.97 22.34 0.02
CA GLY A 181 -9.55 21.20 0.83
C GLY A 181 -10.73 20.49 1.49
N PHE A 182 -11.91 20.47 0.86
CA PHE A 182 -13.10 19.91 1.50
C PHE A 182 -13.01 18.39 1.67
N ILE A 183 -12.40 17.65 0.72
CA ILE A 183 -12.23 16.19 0.83
C ILE A 183 -11.33 15.82 2.01
N PRO A 184 -10.09 16.32 2.15
CA PRO A 184 -9.29 15.99 3.33
C PRO A 184 -9.92 16.47 4.65
N ARG A 185 -10.68 17.58 4.65
CA ARG A 185 -11.42 17.99 5.86
C ARG A 185 -12.53 17.01 6.21
N LEU A 186 -13.27 16.52 5.21
CA LEU A 186 -14.27 15.47 5.41
C LEU A 186 -13.61 14.16 5.87
N THR A 187 -12.50 13.77 5.23
CA THR A 187 -11.72 12.59 5.61
C THR A 187 -11.18 12.68 7.05
N ALA A 188 -10.86 13.89 7.53
CA ALA A 188 -10.41 14.14 8.90
C ALA A 188 -11.55 14.15 9.94
N THR A 189 -12.76 13.74 9.58
CA THR A 189 -13.90 13.55 10.51
C THR A 189 -14.04 12.09 10.93
N SER A 190 -15.02 11.80 11.77
CA SER A 190 -15.37 10.43 12.18
C SER A 190 -15.85 9.51 11.05
N PHE A 191 -16.17 10.06 9.87
CA PHE A 191 -16.48 9.29 8.67
C PHE A 191 -15.24 8.76 7.94
N GLY A 192 -14.07 9.35 8.21
CA GLY A 192 -12.79 8.92 7.66
C GLY A 192 -11.82 8.52 8.77
N VAL A 193 -10.66 9.16 8.79
CA VAL A 193 -9.56 8.82 9.73
C VAL A 193 -9.71 9.49 11.11
N GLY A 194 -10.66 10.42 11.27
CA GLY A 194 -10.69 11.38 12.38
C GLY A 194 -11.43 10.93 13.63
N ARG A 195 -11.90 9.67 13.71
CA ARG A 195 -12.73 9.20 14.84
C ARG A 195 -12.08 9.44 16.21
N TYR A 196 -10.78 9.22 16.31
CA TYR A 196 -10.00 9.33 17.55
C TYR A 196 -8.87 10.37 17.46
N MET A 197 -8.91 11.23 16.45
CA MET A 197 -7.88 12.27 16.29
C MET A 197 -8.07 13.41 17.27
N ASP A 198 -6.99 13.75 17.96
CA ASP A 198 -6.83 15.05 18.63
C ASP A 198 -6.53 16.19 17.63
N THR A 199 -6.48 17.41 18.13
CA THR A 199 -6.21 18.60 17.30
C THR A 199 -4.83 18.57 16.63
N PRO A 200 -3.72 18.19 17.31
CA PRO A 200 -2.41 18.03 16.66
C PRO A 200 -2.42 17.01 15.53
N SER A 201 -3.03 15.84 15.73
CA SER A 201 -3.14 14.78 14.71
C SER A 201 -3.94 15.24 13.49
N ARG A 202 -5.07 15.93 13.72
CA ARG A 202 -5.88 16.50 12.65
C ARG A 202 -5.10 17.55 11.84
N THR A 203 -4.37 18.41 12.52
CA THR A 203 -3.54 19.45 11.88
C THR A 203 -2.45 18.80 11.04
N ALA A 204 -1.75 17.79 11.57
CA ALA A 204 -0.72 17.05 10.83
C ALA A 204 -1.30 16.33 9.60
N PHE A 205 -2.44 15.64 9.75
CA PHE A 205 -3.10 14.98 8.63
C PHE A 205 -3.42 15.96 7.50
N LEU A 206 -4.04 17.09 7.82
CA LEU A 206 -4.43 18.11 6.83
C LEU A 206 -3.22 18.77 6.15
N ASN A 207 -2.12 18.99 6.87
CA ASN A 207 -0.88 19.53 6.27
C ASN A 207 -0.25 18.53 5.29
N GLY A 208 -0.27 17.23 5.60
CA GLY A 208 0.16 16.18 4.66
C GLY A 208 -0.70 16.09 3.40
N MET A 209 -1.96 16.59 3.47
CA MET A 209 -2.90 16.69 2.36
C MET A 209 -2.92 18.09 1.71
N GLY A 210 -1.75 18.71 1.54
CA GLY A 210 -1.61 20.02 0.88
C GLY A 210 -2.10 20.01 -0.58
N THR A 211 -2.02 21.16 -1.26
CA THR A 211 -2.53 21.34 -2.65
C THR A 211 -2.03 20.27 -3.61
N ARG A 212 -0.74 19.88 -3.51
CA ARG A 212 -0.16 18.82 -4.34
C ARG A 212 -0.82 17.46 -4.05
N GLY A 213 -0.97 17.09 -2.78
CA GLY A 213 -1.63 15.83 -2.38
C GLY A 213 -3.07 15.75 -2.84
N ARG A 214 -3.82 16.87 -2.78
CA ARG A 214 -5.19 16.92 -3.31
C ARG A 214 -5.23 16.71 -4.82
N ARG A 215 -4.33 17.36 -5.59
CA ARG A 215 -4.22 17.10 -7.04
C ARG A 215 -3.88 15.65 -7.35
N ALA A 216 -2.93 15.06 -6.62
CA ALA A 216 -2.55 13.66 -6.75
C ALA A 216 -3.72 12.72 -6.47
N PHE A 217 -4.47 12.94 -5.39
CA PHE A 217 -5.68 12.19 -5.06
C PHE A 217 -6.66 12.12 -6.24
N HIS A 218 -7.02 13.26 -6.82
CA HIS A 218 -7.93 13.30 -7.96
C HIS A 218 -7.36 12.65 -9.22
N ASN A 219 -6.04 12.73 -9.43
CA ASN A 219 -5.39 12.03 -10.54
C ASN A 219 -5.51 10.52 -10.39
N TYR A 220 -5.23 9.97 -9.20
CA TYR A 220 -5.38 8.56 -8.92
C TYR A 220 -6.82 8.05 -9.11
N ILE A 221 -7.82 8.81 -8.61
CA ILE A 221 -9.23 8.46 -8.79
C ILE A 221 -9.64 8.51 -10.27
N ARG A 222 -9.16 9.49 -11.03
CA ARG A 222 -9.43 9.58 -12.47
C ARG A 222 -8.80 8.40 -13.19
N ASP A 223 -7.55 8.09 -12.88
CA ASP A 223 -6.77 7.04 -13.50
C ASP A 223 -7.38 5.66 -13.23
N ALA A 224 -7.86 5.40 -12.02
CA ALA A 224 -8.58 4.17 -11.66
C ALA A 224 -9.81 3.86 -12.55
N ARG A 225 -10.26 4.80 -13.36
CA ARG A 225 -11.35 4.59 -14.34
C ARG A 225 -10.83 4.18 -15.71
N GLN A 226 -9.55 4.35 -16.00
CA GLN A 226 -8.99 4.33 -17.36
C GLN A 226 -7.75 3.41 -17.49
N CYS A 227 -7.23 2.87 -16.41
CA CYS A 227 -6.02 2.03 -16.38
C CYS A 227 -6.31 0.56 -16.73
N ASP A 228 -6.86 0.31 -17.92
CA ASP A 228 -7.30 -1.02 -18.34
C ASP A 228 -6.15 -2.04 -18.34
N GLU A 229 -4.98 -1.65 -18.83
CA GLU A 229 -3.76 -2.49 -18.84
C GLU A 229 -3.37 -2.93 -17.43
N LEU A 230 -3.41 -2.02 -16.46
CA LEU A 230 -3.13 -2.34 -15.05
C LEU A 230 -4.12 -3.35 -14.48
N TYR A 231 -5.41 -3.24 -14.82
CA TYR A 231 -6.42 -4.20 -14.39
C TYR A 231 -6.24 -5.57 -15.01
N GLU A 232 -5.84 -5.65 -16.28
CA GLU A 232 -5.55 -6.91 -16.96
C GLU A 232 -4.33 -7.60 -16.33
N GLU A 233 -3.27 -6.86 -16.07
CA GLU A 233 -2.07 -7.34 -15.38
C GLU A 233 -2.40 -7.91 -13.99
N ILE A 234 -3.14 -7.15 -13.17
CA ILE A 234 -3.59 -7.60 -11.84
C ILE A 234 -4.44 -8.86 -11.95
N ALA A 235 -5.37 -8.92 -12.91
CA ALA A 235 -6.25 -10.07 -13.09
C ALA A 235 -5.45 -11.33 -13.44
N LEU A 236 -4.46 -11.23 -14.31
CA LEU A 236 -3.54 -12.32 -14.66
C LEU A 236 -2.72 -12.76 -13.45
N ALA A 237 -2.15 -11.83 -12.70
CA ALA A 237 -1.38 -12.13 -11.52
C ALA A 237 -2.24 -12.83 -10.43
N MET A 238 -3.47 -12.37 -10.20
CA MET A 238 -4.40 -13.00 -9.26
C MET A 238 -4.86 -14.39 -9.70
N ALA A 239 -4.94 -14.65 -11.01
CA ALA A 239 -5.25 -15.98 -11.52
C ALA A 239 -4.05 -16.96 -11.34
N SER A 240 -2.84 -16.46 -11.46
CA SER A 240 -1.54 -17.14 -11.25
C SER A 240 -0.44 -16.09 -11.43
N PRO A 241 0.52 -15.90 -10.54
CA PRO A 241 1.00 -16.75 -9.46
C PRO A 241 0.42 -16.44 -8.06
N LEU A 242 -0.33 -15.34 -7.90
CA LEU A 242 -0.78 -14.89 -6.57
C LEU A 242 -1.95 -15.71 -5.99
N SER A 243 -2.62 -16.54 -6.82
CA SER A 243 -3.84 -17.28 -6.45
C SER A 243 -3.67 -18.20 -5.25
N SER A 244 -2.47 -18.68 -4.98
CA SER A 244 -2.16 -19.58 -3.88
C SER A 244 -1.76 -18.88 -2.59
N LEU A 245 -1.54 -17.57 -2.61
CA LEU A 245 -1.11 -16.83 -1.43
C LEU A 245 -2.23 -16.75 -0.37
N PRO A 246 -1.88 -16.81 0.92
CA PRO A 246 -2.82 -16.49 1.98
C PRO A 246 -3.36 -15.06 1.81
N LEU A 247 -4.67 -14.91 1.95
CA LEU A 247 -5.33 -13.60 1.92
C LEU A 247 -6.15 -13.38 3.19
N LEU A 248 -5.93 -12.21 3.81
CA LEU A 248 -6.80 -11.65 4.84
C LEU A 248 -7.51 -10.42 4.27
N THR A 249 -8.82 -10.33 4.43
CA THR A 249 -9.56 -9.10 4.12
C THR A 249 -10.17 -8.50 5.39
N ILE A 250 -10.01 -7.19 5.57
CA ILE A 250 -10.53 -6.43 6.70
C ILE A 250 -11.37 -5.28 6.16
N PHE A 251 -12.68 -5.32 6.42
CA PHE A 251 -13.60 -4.31 5.89
C PHE A 251 -14.37 -3.62 7.02
N GLY A 252 -14.62 -2.34 6.84
CA GLY A 252 -15.53 -1.60 7.71
C GLY A 252 -16.97 -1.99 7.41
N GLU A 253 -17.75 -2.35 8.46
CA GLU A 253 -19.16 -2.75 8.33
C GLU A 253 -20.01 -1.77 7.50
N ARG A 254 -19.67 -0.48 7.54
CA ARG A 254 -20.40 0.60 6.86
C ARG A 254 -19.81 0.99 5.50
N ASN A 255 -18.77 0.30 5.04
CA ASN A 255 -18.03 0.72 3.83
C ASN A 255 -17.81 -0.42 2.83
N ASP A 256 -18.79 -1.29 2.66
CA ASP A 256 -18.77 -2.27 1.56
C ASP A 256 -20.12 -2.34 0.82
N PRO A 257 -20.64 -1.20 0.32
CA PRO A 257 -21.94 -1.18 -0.38
C PRO A 257 -21.89 -1.91 -1.71
N PHE A 258 -20.72 -2.26 -2.21
CA PHE A 258 -20.50 -2.94 -3.50
C PHE A 258 -20.15 -4.42 -3.36
N GLY A 259 -20.08 -4.96 -2.13
CA GLY A 259 -19.79 -6.36 -1.88
C GLY A 259 -18.35 -6.78 -2.24
N PHE A 260 -17.40 -5.90 -2.07
CA PHE A 260 -15.99 -6.14 -2.44
C PHE A 260 -15.35 -7.24 -1.58
N GLN A 261 -15.71 -7.33 -0.30
CA GLN A 261 -15.20 -8.39 0.56
C GLN A 261 -15.67 -9.77 0.08
N GLN A 262 -16.91 -9.90 -0.36
CA GLN A 262 -17.42 -11.14 -0.94
C GLN A 262 -16.76 -11.47 -2.28
N ARG A 263 -16.46 -10.47 -3.08
CA ARG A 263 -15.73 -10.66 -4.35
C ARG A 263 -14.31 -11.16 -4.09
N TRP A 264 -13.60 -10.66 -3.08
CA TRP A 264 -12.33 -11.21 -2.63
C TRP A 264 -12.47 -12.69 -2.24
N LYS A 265 -13.52 -13.05 -1.50
CA LYS A 265 -13.78 -14.45 -1.11
C LYS A 265 -14.04 -15.37 -2.29
N ALA A 266 -14.71 -14.86 -3.33
CA ALA A 266 -14.93 -15.61 -4.56
C ALA A 266 -13.64 -15.85 -5.36
N LEU A 267 -12.73 -14.89 -5.39
CA LEU A 267 -11.42 -15.02 -6.04
C LEU A 267 -10.42 -15.86 -5.24
N PHE A 268 -10.49 -15.78 -3.91
CA PHE A 268 -9.63 -16.49 -2.96
C PHE A 268 -10.50 -17.26 -1.95
N PRO A 269 -10.95 -18.47 -2.29
CA PRO A 269 -11.90 -19.22 -1.44
C PRO A 269 -11.41 -19.48 0.00
N CYS A 270 -10.08 -19.55 0.20
CA CYS A 270 -9.46 -19.71 1.50
C CYS A 270 -9.22 -18.38 2.26
N ALA A 271 -9.61 -17.24 1.68
CA ALA A 271 -9.40 -15.94 2.33
C ALA A 271 -10.10 -15.90 3.70
N ARG A 272 -9.37 -15.45 4.72
CA ARG A 272 -9.96 -15.06 6.01
C ARG A 272 -10.59 -13.68 5.88
N GLN A 273 -11.77 -13.51 6.45
CA GLN A 273 -12.51 -12.26 6.42
C GLN A 273 -12.72 -11.73 7.84
N VAL A 274 -12.48 -10.45 8.03
CA VAL A 274 -12.74 -9.72 9.27
C VAL A 274 -13.57 -8.48 8.94
N VAL A 275 -14.59 -8.21 9.76
CA VAL A 275 -15.41 -7.00 9.67
C VAL A 275 -15.21 -6.18 10.93
N VAL A 276 -14.83 -4.92 10.75
CA VAL A 276 -14.72 -3.96 11.86
C VAL A 276 -16.10 -3.37 12.12
N SER A 277 -16.69 -3.69 13.27
CA SER A 277 -18.02 -3.21 13.64
C SER A 277 -18.06 -1.70 13.70
N LYS A 278 -19.09 -1.08 13.09
CA LYS A 278 -19.24 0.37 12.91
C LYS A 278 -18.05 1.03 12.19
N GLY A 279 -17.14 0.23 11.59
CA GLY A 279 -16.02 0.72 10.80
C GLY A 279 -16.47 1.38 9.53
N ASN A 280 -15.76 2.42 9.13
CA ASN A 280 -15.96 3.16 7.88
C ASN A 280 -14.88 2.80 6.86
N HIS A 281 -14.48 3.75 6.00
CA HIS A 281 -13.50 3.54 4.94
C HIS A 281 -12.08 3.23 5.44
N PHE A 282 -11.72 3.67 6.66
CA PHE A 282 -10.41 3.48 7.26
C PHE A 282 -10.47 2.61 8.52
N PRO A 283 -10.74 1.29 8.40
CA PRO A 283 -10.87 0.39 9.55
C PRO A 283 -9.66 0.42 10.48
N MET A 284 -8.45 0.64 9.93
CA MET A 284 -7.19 0.75 10.68
C MET A 284 -7.13 2.00 11.59
N CYS A 285 -7.97 3.02 11.31
CA CYS A 285 -8.13 4.20 12.15
C CYS A 285 -9.36 4.08 13.06
N ASP A 286 -10.33 3.23 12.69
CA ASP A 286 -11.55 3.02 13.46
C ASP A 286 -11.34 2.05 14.64
N ASP A 287 -10.56 0.98 14.42
CA ASP A 287 -10.20 -0.01 15.44
C ASP A 287 -8.80 -0.57 15.16
N PRO A 288 -7.75 0.18 15.48
CA PRO A 288 -6.38 -0.25 15.23
C PRO A 288 -5.97 -1.49 16.05
N ASP A 289 -6.62 -1.76 17.19
CA ASP A 289 -6.36 -2.94 18.00
C ASP A 289 -6.87 -4.20 17.31
N LEU A 290 -8.12 -4.18 16.84
CA LEU A 290 -8.71 -5.29 16.10
C LEU A 290 -7.93 -5.56 14.80
N VAL A 291 -7.58 -4.51 14.06
CA VAL A 291 -6.83 -4.66 12.79
C VAL A 291 -5.45 -5.26 13.04
N ALA A 292 -4.71 -4.76 14.04
CA ALA A 292 -3.39 -5.30 14.39
C ALA A 292 -3.48 -6.77 14.85
N GLU A 293 -4.46 -7.11 15.70
CA GLU A 293 -4.66 -8.48 16.17
C GLU A 293 -5.08 -9.43 15.03
N ALA A 294 -5.94 -8.96 14.12
CA ALA A 294 -6.34 -9.74 12.95
C ALA A 294 -5.13 -10.07 12.06
N ILE A 295 -4.25 -9.09 11.81
CA ILE A 295 -3.02 -9.30 11.03
C ILE A 295 -2.09 -10.27 11.76
N ARG A 296 -1.85 -10.06 13.07
CA ARG A 296 -0.96 -10.88 13.89
C ARG A 296 -1.40 -12.34 13.93
N SER A 297 -2.67 -12.58 14.27
CA SER A 297 -3.22 -13.94 14.39
C SER A 297 -3.23 -14.66 13.05
N TRP A 298 -3.64 -13.96 11.97
CA TRP A 298 -3.64 -14.52 10.63
C TRP A 298 -2.24 -14.81 10.11
N HIS A 299 -1.27 -13.92 10.33
CA HIS A 299 0.12 -14.12 9.91
C HIS A 299 0.72 -15.37 10.58
N ARG A 300 0.47 -15.54 11.89
CA ARG A 300 0.93 -16.70 12.66
C ARG A 300 0.31 -18.01 12.14
N GLU A 301 -0.95 -17.99 11.76
CA GLU A 301 -1.70 -19.18 11.34
C GLU A 301 -1.41 -19.59 9.88
N TYR A 302 -1.25 -18.61 8.97
CA TYR A 302 -1.23 -18.90 7.54
C TYR A 302 0.09 -18.56 6.83
N VAL A 303 0.90 -17.63 7.34
CA VAL A 303 2.11 -17.17 6.67
C VAL A 303 3.36 -17.87 7.22
N ILE A 304 3.56 -17.89 8.53
CA ILE A 304 4.74 -18.52 9.15
C ILE A 304 4.91 -20.00 8.73
N PRO A 305 3.88 -20.85 8.69
CA PRO A 305 4.04 -22.24 8.29
C PRO A 305 4.57 -22.42 6.86
N ARG A 306 4.27 -21.48 5.96
CA ARG A 306 4.73 -21.53 4.56
C ARG A 306 6.18 -21.09 4.41
N ILE A 307 6.64 -20.13 5.20
CA ILE A 307 8.04 -19.72 5.24
C ILE A 307 8.93 -20.91 5.65
N GLY A 308 8.51 -21.67 6.67
CA GLY A 308 9.23 -22.85 7.13
C GLY A 308 9.27 -24.00 6.10
N SER A 309 8.24 -24.19 5.28
CA SER A 309 8.22 -25.22 4.24
C SER A 309 9.10 -24.89 3.04
N SER A 310 9.15 -23.63 2.62
CA SER A 310 10.00 -23.15 1.51
C SER A 310 11.49 -23.28 1.84
N ALA A 311 11.90 -22.95 3.07
CA ALA A 311 13.27 -23.12 3.51
C ALA A 311 13.72 -24.60 3.58
N ALA A 312 12.81 -25.51 3.88
CA ALA A 312 13.08 -26.95 3.89
C ALA A 312 13.22 -27.55 2.47
N GLU A 313 12.49 -27.03 1.50
CA GLU A 313 12.60 -27.43 0.10
C GLU A 313 13.90 -26.93 -0.56
N ASP A 314 14.30 -25.71 -0.29
CA ASP A 314 15.58 -25.15 -0.80
C ASP A 314 16.79 -25.88 -0.21
N SER A 315 16.78 -26.18 1.08
CA SER A 315 17.87 -26.95 1.72
C SER A 315 17.96 -28.39 1.18
N SER A 316 16.84 -28.97 0.76
CA SER A 316 16.81 -30.31 0.15
C SER A 316 17.32 -30.32 -1.29
N ARG A 317 17.09 -29.23 -2.05
CA ARG A 317 17.61 -29.06 -3.42
C ARG A 317 19.12 -28.84 -3.43
N ASP A 318 19.63 -28.00 -2.54
CA ASP A 318 21.06 -27.75 -2.38
C ASP A 318 21.82 -29.02 -1.97
N ALA A 319 21.25 -29.81 -1.04
CA ALA A 319 21.84 -31.07 -0.64
C ALA A 319 21.81 -32.16 -1.76
N ALA A 320 20.80 -32.11 -2.64
CA ALA A 320 20.72 -33.00 -3.79
C ALA A 320 21.74 -32.62 -4.90
N THR A 321 21.95 -31.31 -5.11
CA THR A 321 22.94 -30.79 -6.08
C THR A 321 24.38 -31.06 -5.64
N GLN A 322 24.68 -30.98 -4.33
CA GLN A 322 25.98 -31.32 -3.78
C GLN A 322 26.32 -32.84 -3.78
N ARG A 323 25.31 -33.71 -3.88
CA ARG A 323 25.53 -35.17 -3.99
C ARG A 323 25.67 -35.66 -5.44
N ALA A 324 25.38 -34.78 -6.41
CA ALA A 324 25.45 -35.08 -7.85
C ALA A 324 26.71 -34.49 -8.52
N SER A 325 27.53 -33.74 -7.79
CA SER A 325 28.84 -33.22 -8.16
C SER A 325 29.98 -34.05 -7.50
#